data_3f44cbd9001c077e76e9f71c89c46b6c
#
_entry.id   3f44cbd9001c077e76e9f71c89c46b6c
#
_cell.length_a   1.000
_cell.length_b   1.000
_cell.length_c   1.000
_cell.angle_alpha   90.00
_cell.angle_beta   90.00
_cell.angle_gamma   90.00
#
_symmetry.space_group_name_H-M   'P 1'
#
loop_
_entity.id
_entity.type
_entity.pdbx_description
1 polymer ?
#
loop_
_entity_poly.entity_id
_entity_poly.type
_entity_poly.pdbx_seq_one_letter_code
_entity_poly.pdbx_strand_id
1 'polypeptide(L)'
;CKERNRDPLTTNLVVADQSRTEKTICLAVSPSLKSYGIPGRPRLFEVVQKIKEVNNTRRWKALNRTFTGSSDDSTELNANPALKVDYIVAPPRMEYYLEYSSKIYNIYLKYIAPEDIFPYSIDEVFIDATDYLNTYQMTARELAMTMIRDVLKTTGITATAGIGTNMYLCKIAMDIVAKHIKPDKDGVRIAELDEMSYRRKLWNHRPLTDFWRVGKGYAKKLEEHGLFSMGDVARCSIGKPN
;
A
#
# COMPACT_ATOMS: atom_id res chain seq x y z
N CYS A 1 -15.08 9.02 -2.39
CA CYS A 1 -14.75 10.40 -2.76
C CYS A 1 -15.55 10.86 -3.99
N LYS A 2 -15.44 10.20 -5.16
CA LYS A 2 -16.15 10.61 -6.39
C LYS A 2 -17.66 10.89 -6.19
N GLU A 3 -18.39 9.99 -5.56
CA GLU A 3 -19.84 10.13 -5.30
C GLU A 3 -20.21 11.34 -4.43
N ARG A 4 -19.25 11.84 -3.64
CA ARG A 4 -19.41 13.01 -2.78
C ARG A 4 -18.71 14.26 -3.32
N ASN A 5 -18.25 14.19 -4.57
CA ASN A 5 -17.51 15.27 -5.22
C ASN A 5 -16.26 15.73 -4.42
N ARG A 6 -15.55 14.75 -3.82
CA ARG A 6 -14.34 14.95 -3.00
C ARG A 6 -13.11 14.42 -3.73
N ASP A 7 -11.99 15.12 -3.58
CA ASP A 7 -10.71 14.63 -4.10
C ASP A 7 -10.15 13.53 -3.18
N PRO A 8 -9.89 12.31 -3.67
CA PRO A 8 -9.34 11.22 -2.88
C PRO A 8 -7.92 11.48 -2.36
N LEU A 9 -7.18 12.43 -2.94
CA LEU A 9 -5.81 12.75 -2.53
C LEU A 9 -5.76 13.74 -1.37
N THR A 10 -6.73 14.66 -1.28
CA THR A 10 -6.76 15.72 -0.25
C THR A 10 -7.74 15.42 0.88
N THR A 11 -8.76 14.60 0.64
CA THR A 11 -9.77 14.29 1.65
C THR A 11 -9.24 13.33 2.71
N ASN A 12 -9.37 13.70 3.97
CA ASN A 12 -9.12 12.83 5.11
C ASN A 12 -10.24 11.80 5.24
N LEU A 13 -9.95 10.53 4.95
CA LEU A 13 -10.95 9.47 4.96
C LEU A 13 -10.36 8.13 5.39
N VAL A 14 -11.12 7.40 6.19
CA VAL A 14 -10.90 5.98 6.45
C VAL A 14 -12.11 5.16 6.01
N VAL A 15 -11.89 3.91 5.64
CA VAL A 15 -12.97 2.94 5.40
C VAL A 15 -13.02 1.98 6.58
N ALA A 16 -14.08 2.08 7.38
CA ALA A 16 -14.25 1.25 8.56
C ALA A 16 -15.74 1.04 8.88
N ASP A 17 -16.05 -0.09 9.48
CA ASP A 17 -17.40 -0.41 9.95
C ASP A 17 -17.61 0.14 11.37
N GLN A 18 -18.24 1.30 11.47
CA GLN A 18 -18.55 1.96 12.75
C GLN A 18 -19.65 1.24 13.58
N SER A 19 -20.44 0.35 12.96
CA SER A 19 -21.44 -0.45 13.69
C SER A 19 -20.82 -1.49 14.60
N ARG A 20 -19.53 -1.80 14.37
CA ARG A 20 -18.70 -2.65 15.23
C ARG A 20 -18.05 -1.81 16.34
N THR A 21 -17.09 -2.39 17.02
CA THR A 21 -16.32 -1.70 18.07
C THR A 21 -15.24 -0.79 17.48
N GLU A 22 -14.73 0.17 18.24
CA GLU A 22 -13.58 0.99 17.88
C GLU A 22 -12.28 0.17 17.62
N LYS A 23 -12.29 -1.13 17.97
CA LYS A 23 -11.19 -2.06 17.66
C LYS A 23 -11.25 -2.59 16.23
N THR A 24 -12.27 -2.22 15.44
CA THR A 24 -12.38 -2.60 14.03
C THR A 24 -11.17 -2.11 13.24
N ILE A 25 -10.72 -2.94 12.29
CA ILE A 25 -9.60 -2.59 11.40
C ILE A 25 -10.15 -1.71 10.26
N CYS A 26 -9.49 -0.58 10.00
CA CYS A 26 -9.75 0.22 8.83
C CYS A 26 -9.22 -0.52 7.59
N LEU A 27 -10.08 -0.72 6.61
CA LEU A 27 -9.72 -1.38 5.34
C LEU A 27 -8.86 -0.48 4.45
N ALA A 28 -9.08 0.82 4.53
CA ALA A 28 -8.31 1.81 3.78
C ALA A 28 -8.18 3.12 4.56
N VAL A 29 -7.08 3.84 4.27
CA VAL A 29 -6.77 5.17 4.82
C VAL A 29 -6.31 6.03 3.65
N SER A 30 -6.87 7.23 3.51
CA SER A 30 -6.50 8.18 2.45
C SER A 30 -5.03 8.65 2.56
N PRO A 31 -4.40 9.06 1.44
CA PRO A 31 -3.05 9.60 1.46
C PRO A 31 -2.88 10.79 2.42
N SER A 32 -3.88 11.68 2.48
CA SER A 32 -3.89 12.83 3.37
C SER A 32 -3.84 12.43 4.86
N LEU A 33 -4.59 11.40 5.27
CA LEU A 33 -4.52 10.88 6.64
C LEU A 33 -3.20 10.15 6.93
N LYS A 34 -2.65 9.44 5.95
CA LYS A 34 -1.32 8.80 6.10
C LYS A 34 -0.22 9.80 6.35
N SER A 35 -0.33 11.04 5.83
CA SER A 35 0.64 12.11 6.07
C SER A 35 0.76 12.52 7.55
N TYR A 36 -0.26 12.24 8.36
CA TYR A 36 -0.22 12.41 9.81
C TYR A 36 0.43 11.24 10.57
N GLY A 37 0.98 10.24 9.85
CA GLY A 37 1.60 9.06 10.45
C GLY A 37 0.63 7.95 10.80
N ILE A 38 -0.58 7.95 10.24
CA ILE A 38 -1.56 6.87 10.40
C ILE A 38 -1.18 5.74 9.43
N PRO A 39 -1.01 4.48 9.89
CA PRO A 39 -0.64 3.36 9.03
C PRO A 39 -1.76 2.98 8.04
N GLY A 40 -1.46 2.13 7.08
CA GLY A 40 -2.42 1.74 6.04
C GLY A 40 -3.63 0.92 6.52
N ARG A 41 -3.48 0.16 7.61
CA ARG A 41 -4.53 -0.70 8.20
C ARG A 41 -4.59 -0.55 9.72
N PRO A 42 -4.86 0.66 10.25
CA PRO A 42 -4.94 0.92 11.68
C PRO A 42 -6.25 0.34 12.23
N ARG A 43 -6.33 0.17 13.53
CA ARG A 43 -7.62 0.08 14.21
C ARG A 43 -8.26 1.45 14.32
N LEU A 44 -9.59 1.53 14.32
CA LEU A 44 -10.29 2.82 14.32
C LEU A 44 -9.93 3.70 15.53
N PHE A 45 -9.74 3.10 16.71
CA PHE A 45 -9.32 3.84 17.90
C PHE A 45 -7.92 4.48 17.75
N GLU A 46 -7.02 3.85 17.00
CA GLU A 46 -5.68 4.40 16.72
C GLU A 46 -5.77 5.64 15.85
N VAL A 47 -6.72 5.66 14.89
CA VAL A 47 -7.02 6.86 14.09
C VAL A 47 -7.54 7.98 14.99
N VAL A 48 -8.52 7.68 15.85
CA VAL A 48 -9.10 8.65 16.80
C VAL A 48 -8.01 9.25 17.68
N GLN A 49 -7.16 8.41 18.26
CA GLN A 49 -6.06 8.84 19.13
C GLN A 49 -5.07 9.72 18.36
N LYS A 50 -4.66 9.29 17.16
CA LYS A 50 -3.69 10.05 16.35
C LYS A 50 -4.23 11.42 15.95
N ILE A 51 -5.48 11.50 15.51
CA ILE A 51 -6.12 12.78 15.18
C ILE A 51 -6.23 13.71 16.40
N LYS A 52 -6.49 13.14 17.58
CA LYS A 52 -6.48 13.92 18.83
C LYS A 52 -5.09 14.52 19.11
N GLU A 53 -4.01 13.73 18.94
CA GLU A 53 -2.64 14.23 19.07
C GLU A 53 -2.33 15.35 18.08
N VAL A 54 -2.67 15.14 16.79
CA VAL A 54 -2.49 16.14 15.73
C VAL A 54 -3.24 17.42 16.07
N ASN A 55 -4.48 17.33 16.52
CA ASN A 55 -5.28 18.48 16.89
C ASN A 55 -4.74 19.19 18.15
N ASN A 56 -4.18 18.47 19.10
CA ASN A 56 -3.50 19.10 20.23
C ASN A 56 -2.30 19.95 19.76
N THR A 57 -1.48 19.40 18.85
CA THR A 57 -0.35 20.16 18.27
C THR A 57 -0.83 21.36 17.45
N ARG A 58 -1.87 21.22 16.64
CA ARG A 58 -2.45 22.31 15.84
C ARG A 58 -3.03 23.45 16.71
N ARG A 59 -3.64 23.10 17.83
CA ARG A 59 -4.21 24.08 18.77
C ARG A 59 -3.18 25.09 19.26
N TRP A 60 -1.92 24.68 19.46
CA TRP A 60 -0.83 25.59 19.84
C TRP A 60 -0.49 26.63 18.75
N LYS A 61 -0.81 26.34 17.48
CA LYS A 61 -0.60 27.23 16.33
C LYS A 61 -1.80 28.13 16.04
N ALA A 62 -2.97 27.81 16.59
CA ALA A 62 -4.18 28.59 16.41
C ALA A 62 -4.16 29.84 17.30
N LEU A 63 -4.72 30.96 16.80
CA LEU A 63 -4.85 32.20 17.55
C LEU A 63 -5.66 31.94 18.83
N ASN A 64 -5.18 32.42 19.96
CA ASN A 64 -5.78 32.18 21.27
C ASN A 64 -6.00 30.70 21.63
N ARG A 65 -5.27 29.79 20.97
CA ARG A 65 -5.38 28.32 21.13
C ARG A 65 -6.81 27.79 20.92
N THR A 66 -7.60 28.48 20.11
CA THR A 66 -9.00 28.13 19.82
C THR A 66 -9.17 27.86 18.32
N PHE A 67 -9.86 26.77 17.99
CA PHE A 67 -10.21 26.49 16.59
C PHE A 67 -11.42 27.33 16.18
N THR A 68 -11.40 27.82 14.94
CA THR A 68 -12.50 28.57 14.32
C THR A 68 -13.47 27.67 13.54
N GLY A 69 -13.11 26.39 13.36
CA GLY A 69 -13.89 25.40 12.64
C GLY A 69 -13.14 24.08 12.51
N SER A 70 -13.61 23.21 11.62
CA SER A 70 -12.94 21.94 11.24
C SER A 70 -12.98 21.73 9.74
N SER A 71 -12.04 20.95 9.22
CA SER A 71 -12.05 20.50 7.83
C SER A 71 -11.54 19.09 7.70
N ASP A 72 -12.08 18.35 6.72
CA ASP A 72 -11.60 17.05 6.27
C ASP A 72 -10.74 17.16 4.99
N ASP A 73 -10.44 18.37 4.53
CA ASP A 73 -9.59 18.61 3.37
C ASP A 73 -8.20 19.11 3.76
N SER A 74 -7.17 18.42 3.32
CA SER A 74 -5.78 18.75 3.65
C SER A 74 -5.31 20.09 3.07
N THR A 75 -5.90 20.53 1.96
CA THR A 75 -5.56 21.81 1.34
C THR A 75 -6.06 22.96 2.22
N GLU A 76 -7.31 22.89 2.68
CA GLU A 76 -7.88 23.86 3.62
C GLU A 76 -7.13 23.86 4.96
N LEU A 77 -6.81 22.67 5.47
CA LEU A 77 -6.06 22.52 6.71
C LEU A 77 -4.65 23.10 6.63
N ASN A 78 -4.00 23.00 5.48
CA ASN A 78 -2.68 23.60 5.26
C ASN A 78 -2.74 25.13 5.11
N ALA A 79 -3.79 25.63 4.49
CA ALA A 79 -4.02 27.07 4.32
C ALA A 79 -4.42 27.76 5.62
N ASN A 80 -5.13 27.06 6.53
CA ASN A 80 -5.64 27.65 7.77
C ASN A 80 -5.30 26.81 9.02
N PRO A 81 -4.27 27.18 9.78
CA PRO A 81 -3.89 26.51 11.03
C PRO A 81 -4.97 26.53 12.13
N ALA A 82 -5.92 27.46 12.07
CA ALA A 82 -7.01 27.57 13.04
C ALA A 82 -8.14 26.56 12.82
N LEU A 83 -8.07 25.75 11.76
CA LEU A 83 -9.01 24.64 11.54
C LEU A 83 -8.55 23.37 12.26
N LYS A 84 -9.49 22.73 12.95
CA LYS A 84 -9.33 21.39 13.51
C LYS A 84 -9.29 20.36 12.37
N VAL A 85 -8.40 19.38 12.44
CA VAL A 85 -8.43 18.22 11.53
C VAL A 85 -9.64 17.37 11.86
N ASP A 86 -10.44 17.13 10.84
CA ASP A 86 -11.55 16.17 10.86
C ASP A 86 -11.34 15.12 9.76
N TYR A 87 -12.15 14.07 9.76
CA TYR A 87 -12.06 13.00 8.77
C TYR A 87 -13.39 12.28 8.61
N ILE A 88 -13.57 11.67 7.44
CA ILE A 88 -14.76 10.89 7.09
C ILE A 88 -14.51 9.42 7.41
N VAL A 89 -15.44 8.76 8.09
CA VAL A 89 -15.49 7.31 8.19
C VAL A 89 -16.52 6.81 7.18
N ALA A 90 -16.05 6.14 6.12
CA ALA A 90 -16.90 5.55 5.10
C ALA A 90 -17.17 4.08 5.43
N PRO A 91 -18.43 3.61 5.33
CA PRO A 91 -18.73 2.19 5.54
C PRO A 91 -18.11 1.33 4.43
N PRO A 92 -17.67 0.10 4.73
CA PRO A 92 -17.19 -0.85 3.72
C PRO A 92 -18.34 -1.23 2.76
N ARG A 93 -18.01 -1.38 1.48
CA ARG A 93 -18.93 -1.83 0.42
C ARG A 93 -18.32 -3.02 -0.32
N MET A 94 -18.28 -4.20 0.33
CA MET A 94 -17.57 -5.37 -0.16
C MET A 94 -18.03 -5.85 -1.53
N GLU A 95 -19.34 -5.84 -1.79
CA GLU A 95 -19.92 -6.20 -3.10
C GLU A 95 -19.34 -5.29 -4.20
N TYR A 96 -19.32 -3.99 -3.95
CA TYR A 96 -18.77 -3.02 -4.89
C TYR A 96 -17.26 -3.21 -5.13
N TYR A 97 -16.51 -3.59 -4.09
CA TYR A 97 -15.08 -3.88 -4.25
C TYR A 97 -14.85 -5.15 -5.06
N LEU A 98 -15.68 -6.19 -4.87
CA LEU A 98 -15.64 -7.42 -5.67
C LEU A 98 -15.99 -7.16 -7.14
N GLU A 99 -16.97 -6.29 -7.40
CA GLU A 99 -17.30 -5.87 -8.76
C GLU A 99 -16.10 -5.23 -9.48
N TYR A 100 -15.42 -4.30 -8.82
CA TYR A 100 -14.22 -3.67 -9.38
C TYR A 100 -13.03 -4.63 -9.50
N SER A 101 -12.84 -5.50 -8.53
CA SER A 101 -11.84 -6.57 -8.60
C SER A 101 -12.06 -7.45 -9.82
N SER A 102 -13.30 -7.88 -10.07
CA SER A 102 -13.67 -8.67 -11.25
C SER A 102 -13.48 -7.91 -12.56
N LYS A 103 -13.82 -6.61 -12.59
CA LYS A 103 -13.55 -5.76 -13.77
C LYS A 103 -12.05 -5.68 -14.08
N ILE A 104 -11.21 -5.51 -13.07
CA ILE A 104 -9.76 -5.45 -13.23
C ILE A 104 -9.21 -6.81 -13.67
N TYR A 105 -9.67 -7.91 -13.08
CA TYR A 105 -9.29 -9.24 -13.50
C TYR A 105 -9.63 -9.49 -14.98
N ASN A 106 -10.81 -9.09 -15.45
CA ASN A 106 -11.21 -9.20 -16.85
C ASN A 106 -10.34 -8.34 -17.79
N ILE A 107 -9.71 -7.27 -17.29
CA ILE A 107 -8.74 -6.51 -18.08
C ILE A 107 -7.45 -7.33 -18.24
N TYR A 108 -6.97 -7.99 -17.19
CA TYR A 108 -5.78 -8.84 -17.28
C TYR A 108 -5.99 -10.02 -18.25
N LEU A 109 -7.20 -10.59 -18.32
CA LEU A 109 -7.55 -11.65 -19.27
C LEU A 109 -7.43 -11.24 -20.75
N LYS A 110 -7.35 -9.97 -21.07
CA LYS A 110 -7.06 -9.50 -22.45
C LYS A 110 -5.62 -9.77 -22.87
N TYR A 111 -4.73 -9.95 -21.90
CA TYR A 111 -3.28 -10.05 -22.10
C TYR A 111 -2.73 -11.42 -21.72
N ILE A 112 -3.30 -12.04 -20.72
CA ILE A 112 -2.79 -13.22 -20.04
C ILE A 112 -3.91 -14.25 -19.93
N ALA A 113 -3.60 -15.51 -20.20
CA ALA A 113 -4.54 -16.61 -20.02
C ALA A 113 -4.89 -16.83 -18.54
N PRO A 114 -6.11 -17.30 -18.20
CA PRO A 114 -6.54 -17.43 -16.82
C PRO A 114 -5.69 -18.40 -16.00
N GLU A 115 -5.09 -19.41 -16.59
CA GLU A 115 -4.19 -20.38 -15.96
C GLU A 115 -2.90 -19.74 -15.43
N ASP A 116 -2.47 -18.62 -16.00
CA ASP A 116 -1.26 -17.88 -15.62
C ASP A 116 -1.53 -16.68 -14.72
N ILE A 117 -2.79 -16.50 -14.31
CA ILE A 117 -3.21 -15.46 -13.36
C ILE A 117 -3.64 -16.12 -12.05
N PHE A 118 -2.93 -15.81 -10.96
CA PHE A 118 -3.19 -16.35 -9.63
C PHE A 118 -3.77 -15.26 -8.71
N PRO A 119 -5.11 -15.19 -8.51
CA PRO A 119 -5.70 -14.26 -7.57
C PRO A 119 -5.22 -14.54 -6.14
N TYR A 120 -4.50 -13.59 -5.57
CA TYR A 120 -3.97 -13.71 -4.20
C TYR A 120 -4.92 -13.11 -3.17
N SER A 121 -5.56 -12.01 -3.53
CA SER A 121 -6.57 -11.33 -2.71
C SER A 121 -7.55 -10.57 -3.61
N ILE A 122 -8.49 -9.84 -3.01
CA ILE A 122 -9.45 -9.01 -3.75
C ILE A 122 -8.78 -7.90 -4.59
N ASP A 123 -7.56 -7.49 -4.22
CA ASP A 123 -6.83 -6.37 -4.82
C ASP A 123 -5.43 -6.72 -5.32
N GLU A 124 -5.05 -8.00 -5.26
CA GLU A 124 -3.74 -8.48 -5.68
C GLU A 124 -3.82 -9.76 -6.51
N VAL A 125 -3.05 -9.81 -7.59
CA VAL A 125 -2.84 -11.00 -8.41
C VAL A 125 -1.35 -11.24 -8.62
N PHE A 126 -0.96 -12.50 -8.76
CA PHE A 126 0.31 -12.89 -9.36
C PHE A 126 0.05 -13.30 -10.81
N ILE A 127 0.97 -12.95 -11.68
CA ILE A 127 0.89 -13.26 -13.11
C ILE A 127 2.22 -13.88 -13.53
N ASP A 128 2.17 -15.08 -14.12
CA ASP A 128 3.32 -15.61 -14.86
C ASP A 128 3.31 -15.03 -16.27
N ALA A 129 4.27 -14.14 -16.52
CA ALA A 129 4.37 -13.44 -17.78
C ALA A 129 5.43 -14.06 -18.72
N THR A 130 6.07 -15.16 -18.35
CA THR A 130 7.26 -15.69 -19.00
C THR A 130 7.07 -15.90 -20.51
N ASP A 131 6.04 -16.62 -20.91
CA ASP A 131 5.79 -16.95 -22.33
C ASP A 131 5.22 -15.76 -23.12
N TYR A 132 4.61 -14.81 -22.43
CA TYR A 132 3.96 -13.63 -23.04
C TYR A 132 4.95 -12.56 -23.48
N LEU A 133 6.13 -12.47 -22.83
CA LEU A 133 7.14 -11.47 -23.18
C LEU A 133 7.63 -11.63 -24.61
N ASN A 134 7.87 -12.88 -25.03
CA ASN A 134 8.25 -13.18 -26.40
C ASN A 134 7.09 -12.97 -27.39
N THR A 135 5.89 -13.38 -27.01
CA THR A 135 4.68 -13.22 -27.84
C THR A 135 4.39 -11.76 -28.14
N TYR A 136 4.47 -10.90 -27.14
CA TYR A 136 4.21 -9.47 -27.30
C TYR A 136 5.44 -8.64 -27.70
N GLN A 137 6.64 -9.27 -27.77
CA GLN A 137 7.91 -8.55 -28.01
C GLN A 137 8.09 -7.39 -27.03
N MET A 138 7.74 -7.60 -25.75
CA MET A 138 7.80 -6.62 -24.67
C MET A 138 8.68 -7.12 -23.53
N THR A 139 9.29 -6.19 -22.81
CA THR A 139 9.85 -6.46 -21.49
C THR A 139 8.73 -6.65 -20.46
N ALA A 140 9.02 -7.29 -19.34
CA ALA A 140 8.05 -7.45 -18.26
C ALA A 140 7.52 -6.11 -17.73
N ARG A 141 8.38 -5.07 -17.72
CA ARG A 141 7.99 -3.71 -17.34
C ARG A 141 7.01 -3.08 -18.34
N GLU A 142 7.24 -3.23 -19.63
CA GLU A 142 6.36 -2.70 -20.67
C GLU A 142 5.00 -3.38 -20.64
N LEU A 143 4.96 -4.70 -20.47
CA LEU A 143 3.72 -5.46 -20.35
C LEU A 143 2.94 -5.05 -19.08
N ALA A 144 3.61 -4.98 -17.92
CA ALA A 144 2.99 -4.52 -16.68
C ALA A 144 2.43 -3.09 -16.81
N MET A 145 3.20 -2.17 -17.42
CA MET A 145 2.77 -0.80 -17.66
C MET A 145 1.54 -0.74 -18.58
N THR A 146 1.51 -1.57 -19.63
CA THR A 146 0.39 -1.65 -20.57
C THR A 146 -0.89 -2.08 -19.86
N MET A 147 -0.82 -3.16 -19.06
CA MET A 147 -1.95 -3.64 -18.27
C MET A 147 -2.43 -2.61 -17.24
N ILE A 148 -1.51 -1.98 -16.50
CA ILE A 148 -1.86 -0.98 -15.50
C ILE A 148 -2.53 0.25 -16.14
N ARG A 149 -2.07 0.69 -17.31
CA ARG A 149 -2.70 1.80 -18.03
C ARG A 149 -4.09 1.47 -18.57
N ASP A 150 -4.33 0.23 -19.00
CA ASP A 150 -5.68 -0.23 -19.39
C ASP A 150 -6.60 -0.25 -18.16
N VAL A 151 -6.12 -0.74 -17.01
CA VAL A 151 -6.87 -0.67 -15.74
C VAL A 151 -7.20 0.79 -15.38
N LEU A 152 -6.22 1.68 -15.41
CA LEU A 152 -6.41 3.09 -15.09
C LEU A 152 -7.42 3.76 -16.04
N LYS A 153 -7.30 3.53 -17.35
CA LYS A 153 -8.21 4.06 -18.38
C LYS A 153 -9.65 3.57 -18.18
N THR A 154 -9.81 2.29 -17.84
CA THR A 154 -11.13 1.65 -17.76
C THR A 154 -11.82 1.91 -16.42
N THR A 155 -11.07 1.94 -15.32
CA THR A 155 -11.63 2.01 -13.96
C THR A 155 -11.34 3.32 -13.23
N GLY A 156 -10.35 4.08 -13.68
CA GLY A 156 -9.81 5.24 -12.97
C GLY A 156 -8.98 4.86 -11.73
N ILE A 157 -8.62 3.59 -11.58
CA ILE A 157 -7.80 3.07 -10.48
C ILE A 157 -6.39 2.81 -11.00
N THR A 158 -5.38 3.37 -10.34
CA THR A 158 -3.98 3.04 -10.63
C THR A 158 -3.56 1.80 -9.85
N ALA A 159 -2.50 1.13 -10.31
CA ALA A 159 -1.92 -0.04 -9.65
C ALA A 159 -0.40 0.12 -9.47
N THR A 160 0.13 -0.68 -8.55
CA THR A 160 1.57 -0.84 -8.32
C THR A 160 1.96 -2.26 -8.72
N ALA A 161 3.09 -2.43 -9.38
CA ALA A 161 3.60 -3.75 -9.74
C ALA A 161 4.99 -4.02 -9.16
N GLY A 162 5.20 -5.26 -8.78
CA GLY A 162 6.52 -5.84 -8.54
C GLY A 162 6.82 -6.86 -9.63
N ILE A 163 8.02 -6.83 -10.17
CA ILE A 163 8.52 -7.79 -11.15
C ILE A 163 9.67 -8.55 -10.50
N GLY A 164 9.67 -9.86 -10.66
CA GLY A 164 10.71 -10.72 -10.11
C GLY A 164 10.82 -12.05 -10.86
N THR A 165 11.95 -12.72 -10.72
CA THR A 165 12.22 -14.03 -11.33
C THR A 165 11.41 -15.16 -10.66
N ASN A 166 10.72 -14.85 -9.56
CA ASN A 166 9.82 -15.77 -8.88
C ASN A 166 8.78 -14.98 -8.06
N MET A 167 7.76 -15.69 -7.57
CA MET A 167 6.64 -15.13 -6.81
C MET A 167 7.08 -14.36 -5.56
N TYR A 168 8.11 -14.81 -4.85
CA TYR A 168 8.63 -14.12 -3.67
C TYR A 168 9.26 -12.78 -4.05
N LEU A 169 10.15 -12.77 -5.03
CA LEU A 169 10.85 -11.55 -5.45
C LEU A 169 9.92 -10.50 -6.03
N CYS A 170 8.90 -10.90 -6.82
CA CYS A 170 7.93 -9.94 -7.33
C CYS A 170 7.08 -9.33 -6.19
N LYS A 171 6.69 -10.13 -5.18
CA LYS A 171 5.96 -9.62 -4.02
C LYS A 171 6.81 -8.65 -3.19
N ILE A 172 8.07 -8.98 -2.95
CA ILE A 172 9.01 -8.10 -2.23
C ILE A 172 9.32 -6.83 -3.02
N ALA A 173 9.49 -6.94 -4.36
CA ALA A 173 9.64 -5.77 -5.22
C ALA A 173 8.45 -4.82 -5.08
N MET A 174 7.22 -5.34 -5.07
CA MET A 174 6.01 -4.55 -4.90
C MET A 174 5.90 -3.93 -3.51
N ASP A 175 6.06 -4.74 -2.46
CA ASP A 175 5.74 -4.32 -1.09
C ASP A 175 6.80 -3.41 -0.47
N ILE A 176 8.08 -3.64 -0.78
CA ILE A 176 9.19 -2.88 -0.19
C ILE A 176 9.71 -1.83 -1.18
N VAL A 177 10.09 -2.24 -2.40
CA VAL A 177 10.80 -1.33 -3.31
C VAL A 177 9.84 -0.34 -3.98
N ALA A 178 8.73 -0.82 -4.57
CA ALA A 178 7.81 0.03 -5.32
C ALA A 178 7.13 1.09 -4.45
N LYS A 179 6.90 0.81 -3.17
CA LYS A 179 6.30 1.79 -2.23
C LYS A 179 7.18 3.01 -1.98
N HIS A 180 8.50 2.87 -2.14
CA HIS A 180 9.48 3.93 -1.87
C HIS A 180 9.97 4.66 -3.12
N ILE A 181 9.62 4.18 -4.33
CA ILE A 181 9.95 4.90 -5.55
C ILE A 181 8.91 5.98 -5.86
N LYS A 182 9.39 7.06 -6.51
CA LYS A 182 8.52 8.14 -6.97
C LYS A 182 7.58 7.60 -8.07
N PRO A 183 6.26 7.87 -7.98
CA PRO A 183 5.34 7.48 -9.04
C PRO A 183 5.64 8.23 -10.33
N ASP A 184 5.27 7.64 -11.48
CA ASP A 184 5.25 8.36 -12.74
C ASP A 184 4.10 9.39 -12.78
N LYS A 185 3.94 10.07 -13.93
CA LYS A 185 2.88 11.08 -14.13
C LYS A 185 1.45 10.55 -13.95
N ASP A 186 1.26 9.24 -14.13
CA ASP A 186 -0.03 8.55 -14.02
C ASP A 186 -0.21 7.90 -12.63
N GLY A 187 0.72 8.14 -11.69
CA GLY A 187 0.69 7.57 -10.34
C GLY A 187 1.20 6.14 -10.26
N VAL A 188 1.74 5.57 -11.34
CA VAL A 188 2.19 4.18 -11.43
C VAL A 188 3.56 4.01 -10.79
N ARG A 189 3.73 2.93 -10.06
CA ARG A 189 5.01 2.49 -9.48
C ARG A 189 5.29 1.06 -9.90
N ILE A 190 6.44 0.82 -10.52
CA ILE A 190 6.90 -0.52 -10.89
C ILE A 190 8.32 -0.71 -10.39
N ALA A 191 8.54 -1.76 -9.61
CA ALA A 191 9.86 -2.17 -9.13
C ALA A 191 10.21 -3.56 -9.65
N GLU A 192 11.51 -3.80 -9.83
CA GLU A 192 12.05 -5.05 -10.33
C GLU A 192 13.14 -5.57 -9.40
N LEU A 193 13.11 -6.87 -9.13
CA LEU A 193 14.14 -7.59 -8.37
C LEU A 193 14.46 -8.93 -9.03
N ASP A 194 15.74 -9.14 -9.23
CA ASP A 194 16.36 -10.46 -9.35
C ASP A 194 17.07 -10.85 -8.05
N GLU A 195 17.63 -12.02 -7.97
CA GLU A 195 18.33 -12.54 -6.79
C GLU A 195 19.50 -11.63 -6.37
N MET A 196 20.24 -11.10 -7.33
CA MET A 196 21.41 -10.26 -7.04
C MET A 196 21.03 -8.86 -6.61
N SER A 197 20.02 -8.26 -7.23
CA SER A 197 19.50 -6.95 -6.81
C SER A 197 18.78 -7.02 -5.47
N TYR A 198 18.07 -8.12 -5.18
CA TYR A 198 17.53 -8.41 -3.86
C TYR A 198 18.62 -8.44 -2.79
N ARG A 199 19.71 -9.18 -3.01
CA ARG A 199 20.85 -9.25 -2.11
C ARG A 199 21.44 -7.85 -1.84
N ARG A 200 21.73 -7.10 -2.90
CA ARG A 200 22.36 -5.77 -2.80
C ARG A 200 21.47 -4.75 -2.11
N LYS A 201 20.18 -4.76 -2.37
CA LYS A 201 19.25 -3.71 -1.90
C LYS A 201 18.59 -4.05 -0.57
N LEU A 202 18.28 -5.34 -0.31
CA LEU A 202 17.36 -5.70 0.75
C LEU A 202 17.93 -6.67 1.80
N TRP A 203 19.12 -7.26 1.62
CA TRP A 203 19.68 -8.13 2.64
C TRP A 203 19.90 -7.44 3.99
N ASN A 204 20.14 -6.14 4.01
CA ASN A 204 20.29 -5.34 5.23
C ASN A 204 19.04 -4.53 5.59
N HIS A 205 17.93 -4.72 4.84
CA HIS A 205 16.69 -4.01 5.11
C HIS A 205 16.09 -4.43 6.46
N ARG A 206 15.55 -3.47 7.19
CA ARG A 206 14.84 -3.65 8.47
C ARG A 206 13.58 -2.79 8.49
N PRO A 207 12.55 -3.23 9.21
CA PRO A 207 12.45 -4.43 10.04
C PRO A 207 12.17 -5.69 9.21
N LEU A 208 12.42 -6.87 9.79
CA LEU A 208 12.11 -8.16 9.15
C LEU A 208 10.61 -8.32 8.83
N THR A 209 9.73 -7.66 9.57
CA THR A 209 8.28 -7.68 9.36
C THR A 209 7.80 -7.00 8.07
N ASP A 210 8.67 -6.30 7.35
CA ASP A 210 8.35 -5.77 6.02
C ASP A 210 8.36 -6.86 4.95
N PHE A 211 9.04 -7.98 5.22
CA PHE A 211 9.13 -9.08 4.28
C PHE A 211 7.88 -9.96 4.31
N TRP A 212 7.41 -10.31 3.14
CA TRP A 212 6.25 -11.17 2.96
C TRP A 212 6.38 -12.46 3.78
N ARG A 213 5.31 -12.79 4.52
CA ARG A 213 5.20 -13.93 5.44
C ARG A 213 6.08 -13.87 6.70
N VAL A 214 6.76 -12.77 6.96
CA VAL A 214 7.46 -12.58 8.23
C VAL A 214 6.59 -11.74 9.18
N GLY A 215 5.86 -12.41 10.04
CA GLY A 215 5.09 -11.75 11.10
C GLY A 215 5.93 -11.44 12.34
N LYS A 216 5.35 -10.66 13.27
CA LYS A 216 6.03 -10.26 14.53
C LYS A 216 6.57 -11.44 15.33
N GLY A 217 5.88 -12.60 15.32
CA GLY A 217 6.34 -13.80 16.03
C GLY A 217 7.62 -14.38 15.44
N TYR A 218 7.73 -14.46 14.11
CA TYR A 218 8.95 -14.91 13.45
C TYR A 218 10.09 -13.89 13.61
N ALA A 219 9.80 -12.60 13.42
CA ALA A 219 10.80 -11.55 13.59
C ALA A 219 11.40 -11.60 15.02
N LYS A 220 10.56 -11.67 16.06
CA LYS A 220 11.02 -11.77 17.43
C LYS A 220 11.92 -13.00 17.68
N LYS A 221 11.53 -14.17 17.19
CA LYS A 221 12.34 -15.39 17.33
C LYS A 221 13.70 -15.26 16.62
N LEU A 222 13.74 -14.67 15.43
CA LEU A 222 14.97 -14.45 14.71
C LEU A 222 15.89 -13.45 15.45
N GLU A 223 15.32 -12.37 15.95
CA GLU A 223 16.04 -11.35 16.73
C GLU A 223 16.62 -11.89 18.04
N GLU A 224 15.91 -12.80 18.73
CA GLU A 224 16.41 -13.52 19.91
C GLU A 224 17.66 -14.38 19.63
N HIS A 225 17.87 -14.76 18.35
CA HIS A 225 19.05 -15.48 17.88
C HIS A 225 20.08 -14.56 17.17
N GLY A 226 19.94 -13.25 17.30
CA GLY A 226 20.85 -12.27 16.68
C GLY A 226 20.67 -12.10 15.17
N LEU A 227 19.58 -12.58 14.58
CA LEU A 227 19.27 -12.48 13.16
C LEU A 227 18.29 -11.31 12.92
N PHE A 228 18.78 -10.18 12.49
CA PHE A 228 18.04 -8.94 12.37
C PHE A 228 17.70 -8.58 10.91
N SER A 229 18.22 -9.32 9.94
CA SER A 229 18.03 -9.06 8.52
C SER A 229 17.92 -10.37 7.73
N MET A 230 17.38 -10.29 6.51
CA MET A 230 17.35 -11.45 5.60
C MET A 230 18.75 -11.92 5.20
N GLY A 231 19.73 -11.01 5.18
CA GLY A 231 21.12 -11.36 4.97
C GLY A 231 21.68 -12.20 6.12
N ASP A 232 21.30 -11.91 7.37
CA ASP A 232 21.70 -12.73 8.52
C ASP A 232 21.09 -14.14 8.43
N VAL A 233 19.79 -14.23 8.10
CA VAL A 233 19.10 -15.51 7.90
C VAL A 233 19.77 -16.33 6.78
N ALA A 234 20.07 -15.69 5.64
CA ALA A 234 20.71 -16.36 4.51
C ALA A 234 22.11 -16.86 4.87
N ARG A 235 22.94 -16.07 5.56
CA ARG A 235 24.28 -16.48 6.02
C ARG A 235 24.19 -17.66 7.00
N CYS A 236 23.23 -17.60 7.92
CA CYS A 236 23.02 -18.69 8.88
C CYS A 236 22.65 -20.02 8.17
N SER A 237 21.90 -19.97 7.04
CA SER A 237 21.47 -21.18 6.32
C SER A 237 22.59 -21.90 5.54
N ILE A 238 23.66 -21.20 5.20
CA ILE A 238 24.77 -21.72 4.36
C ILE A 238 26.10 -21.91 5.12
N GLY A 239 26.18 -21.47 6.34
CA GLY A 239 27.39 -21.49 7.12
C GLY A 239 27.21 -22.06 8.54
N LYS A 240 28.32 -22.28 9.21
CA LYS A 240 28.30 -22.56 10.65
C LYS A 240 27.71 -21.34 11.37
N PRO A 241 26.82 -21.52 12.35
CA PRO A 241 26.46 -20.42 13.24
C PRO A 241 27.73 -19.83 13.83
N ASN A 242 27.87 -18.53 13.78
CA ASN A 242 28.95 -17.85 14.51
C ASN A 242 28.70 -17.96 16.01
#